data_4411562ba9f8f7bee0658404fe37e6ad
#
_entry.id   4411562ba9f8f7bee0658404fe37e6ad
#
_cell.length_a   1.000
_cell.length_b   1.000
_cell.length_c   1.000
_cell.angle_alpha   90.00
_cell.angle_beta   90.00
_cell.angle_gamma   90.00
#
_symmetry.space_group_name_H-M   'P 1'
#
loop_
_entity.id
_entity.type
_entity.pdbx_description
1 polymer ?
#
loop_
_entity_poly.entity_id
_entity_poly.type
_entity_poly.pdbx_seq_one_letter_code
_entity_poly.pdbx_strand_id
1 'polypeptide(L)'
;MNNTIISMKEKELRFLKFFHQQKYNVVDFNLIEELDWRRLTHEDLQQMDERSFWQQNKSIYALRNDFTDQLFRYYSNYPTHFKKVAYAGDIIRDNRVIKQVGIENYEPQFDNITQNFLDFQYFIQNVLHDDIQFIILGHYQLIDALLEKNHQTREVMEMIEERNLSGLIQKLTFNHPIIQILKENTLNQLKILSHYLPERHPAIVAIQSWAQWFTDHGITEIHLDVTAQAPRSYYKGIFIKCHLKNTTHSVLTCLLYTSLSGL
;
A
#
# COMPACT_ATOMS: atom_id res chain seq x y z
N MET A 1 -32.00 8.80 1.64
CA MET A 1 -30.77 9.50 1.27
C MET A 1 -29.96 10.05 2.46
N ASN A 2 -30.57 10.47 3.54
CA ASN A 2 -29.85 11.08 4.67
C ASN A 2 -28.99 10.12 5.54
N ASN A 3 -29.22 8.82 5.48
CA ASN A 3 -28.48 7.86 6.33
C ASN A 3 -27.02 7.64 5.87
N THR A 4 -26.69 7.83 4.60
CA THR A 4 -25.36 7.48 4.07
C THR A 4 -24.28 8.44 4.57
N ILE A 5 -24.52 9.74 4.57
CA ILE A 5 -23.52 10.73 5.01
C ILE A 5 -23.27 10.61 6.52
N ILE A 6 -24.34 10.52 7.30
CA ILE A 6 -24.24 10.36 8.76
C ILE A 6 -23.47 9.06 9.08
N SER A 7 -23.84 7.95 8.45
CA SER A 7 -23.16 6.66 8.64
C SER A 7 -21.68 6.72 8.29
N MET A 8 -21.31 7.42 7.21
CA MET A 8 -19.89 7.61 6.85
C MET A 8 -19.15 8.41 7.92
N LYS A 9 -19.73 9.52 8.38
CA LYS A 9 -19.12 10.35 9.44
C LYS A 9 -19.01 9.62 10.79
N GLU A 10 -19.99 8.80 11.11
CA GLU A 10 -19.92 7.93 12.29
C GLU A 10 -18.80 6.90 12.18
N LYS A 11 -18.59 6.28 11.01
CA LYS A 11 -17.49 5.34 10.79
C LYS A 11 -16.12 6.03 10.93
N GLU A 12 -15.95 7.22 10.33
CA GLU A 12 -14.73 8.02 10.51
C GLU A 12 -14.47 8.31 12.00
N LEU A 13 -15.49 8.78 12.72
CA LEU A 13 -15.35 9.10 14.14
C LEU A 13 -15.07 7.85 14.99
N ARG A 14 -15.71 6.70 14.70
CA ARG A 14 -15.44 5.44 15.38
C ARG A 14 -14.00 4.98 15.13
N PHE A 15 -13.50 5.14 13.90
CA PHE A 15 -12.11 4.83 13.54
C PHE A 15 -11.13 5.64 14.40
N LEU A 16 -11.27 6.96 14.40
CA LEU A 16 -10.40 7.84 15.18
C LEU A 16 -10.46 7.56 16.68
N LYS A 17 -11.67 7.35 17.24
CA LYS A 17 -11.84 7.02 18.66
C LYS A 17 -11.18 5.68 19.02
N PHE A 18 -11.35 4.67 18.16
CA PHE A 18 -10.77 3.34 18.36
C PHE A 18 -9.24 3.43 18.41
N PHE A 19 -8.60 4.01 17.38
CA PHE A 19 -7.16 4.12 17.35
C PHE A 19 -6.59 5.09 18.41
N HIS A 20 -7.34 6.12 18.80
CA HIS A 20 -6.96 6.94 19.94
C HIS A 20 -6.90 6.11 21.25
N GLN A 21 -7.85 5.21 21.48
CA GLN A 21 -7.82 4.27 22.60
C GLN A 21 -6.63 3.30 22.55
N GLN A 22 -6.17 2.94 21.34
CA GLN A 22 -4.94 2.17 21.10
C GLN A 22 -3.66 3.03 21.17
N LYS A 23 -3.75 4.25 21.72
CA LYS A 23 -2.62 5.20 21.93
C LYS A 23 -2.01 5.75 20.64
N TYR A 24 -2.80 5.81 19.55
CA TYR A 24 -2.41 6.59 18.38
C TYR A 24 -2.74 8.06 18.59
N ASN A 25 -1.84 8.93 18.17
CA ASN A 25 -2.11 10.37 18.15
C ASN A 25 -3.01 10.69 16.95
N VAL A 26 -4.18 11.22 17.20
CA VAL A 26 -5.07 11.66 16.12
C VAL A 26 -4.53 12.94 15.53
N VAL A 27 -4.30 12.95 14.24
CA VAL A 27 -3.79 14.11 13.50
C VAL A 27 -4.77 14.51 12.40
N ASP A 28 -4.85 15.79 12.17
CA ASP A 28 -5.60 16.38 11.05
C ASP A 28 -4.71 17.39 10.34
N PHE A 29 -4.80 17.43 9.03
CA PHE A 29 -4.05 18.35 8.19
C PHE A 29 -5.01 19.05 7.23
N ASN A 30 -4.64 20.25 6.83
CA ASN A 30 -5.39 20.99 5.84
C ASN A 30 -5.55 20.21 4.54
N LEU A 31 -6.75 20.25 3.96
CA LEU A 31 -7.00 19.66 2.64
C LEU A 31 -6.15 20.34 1.54
N ILE A 32 -5.81 21.60 1.76
CA ILE A 32 -4.95 22.39 0.88
C ILE A 32 -3.55 22.40 1.46
N GLU A 33 -2.59 21.96 0.67
CA GLU A 33 -1.17 22.00 0.98
C GLU A 33 -0.50 23.15 0.22
N GLU A 34 0.35 23.92 0.90
CA GLU A 34 1.32 24.78 0.23
C GLU A 34 2.58 23.96 -0.07
N LEU A 35 2.95 23.86 -1.34
CA LEU A 35 4.10 23.10 -1.80
C LEU A 35 5.31 24.00 -1.97
N ASP A 36 6.42 23.67 -1.30
CA ASP A 36 7.70 24.32 -1.59
C ASP A 36 8.32 23.71 -2.85
N TRP A 37 8.19 24.42 -3.98
CA TRP A 37 8.70 23.98 -5.28
C TRP A 37 10.16 23.52 -5.25
N ARG A 38 10.99 24.12 -4.40
CA ARG A 38 12.42 23.79 -4.28
C ARG A 38 12.69 22.45 -3.60
N ARG A 39 11.68 21.91 -2.92
CA ARG A 39 11.75 20.65 -2.17
C ARG A 39 10.98 19.52 -2.83
N LEU A 40 10.29 19.79 -3.94
CA LEU A 40 9.61 18.75 -4.68
C LEU A 40 10.61 17.81 -5.31
N THR A 41 10.44 16.52 -5.09
CA THR A 41 11.22 15.47 -5.74
C THR A 41 10.75 15.26 -7.19
N HIS A 42 11.54 14.55 -7.98
CA HIS A 42 11.12 14.15 -9.33
C HIS A 42 9.81 13.34 -9.31
N GLU A 43 9.64 12.49 -8.33
CA GLU A 43 8.40 11.72 -8.12
C GLU A 43 7.20 12.61 -7.78
N ASP A 44 7.41 13.64 -6.96
CA ASP A 44 6.35 14.62 -6.68
C ASP A 44 5.92 15.34 -7.96
N LEU A 45 6.87 15.70 -8.81
CA LEU A 45 6.59 16.34 -10.10
C LEU A 45 5.81 15.40 -11.04
N GLN A 46 6.17 14.12 -11.12
CA GLN A 46 5.43 13.14 -11.91
C GLN A 46 3.98 12.97 -11.45
N GLN A 47 3.73 13.08 -10.15
CA GLN A 47 2.38 13.00 -9.60
C GLN A 47 1.58 14.30 -9.71
N MET A 48 2.19 15.41 -10.10
CA MET A 48 1.45 16.66 -10.31
C MET A 48 0.39 16.53 -11.41
N ASP A 49 0.59 15.64 -12.38
CA ASP A 49 -0.41 15.39 -13.43
C ASP A 49 -1.73 14.78 -12.87
N GLU A 50 -1.64 14.09 -11.73
CA GLU A 50 -2.79 13.48 -11.05
C GLU A 50 -3.36 14.33 -9.92
N ARG A 51 -2.74 15.47 -9.61
CA ARG A 51 -3.13 16.37 -8.51
C ARG A 51 -3.82 17.62 -9.04
N SER A 52 -4.89 18.03 -8.38
CA SER A 52 -5.42 19.38 -8.54
C SER A 52 -4.48 20.38 -7.82
N PHE A 53 -3.84 21.26 -8.57
CA PHE A 53 -2.97 22.30 -8.03
C PHE A 53 -3.18 23.64 -8.72
N TRP A 54 -2.75 24.73 -8.06
CA TRP A 54 -2.79 26.08 -8.62
C TRP A 54 -1.68 26.94 -8.03
N GLN A 55 -1.39 28.03 -8.71
CA GLN A 55 -0.45 29.05 -8.23
C GLN A 55 -1.20 30.29 -7.75
N GLN A 56 -0.84 30.78 -6.58
CA GLN A 56 -1.36 32.04 -6.03
C GLN A 56 -0.24 32.74 -5.25
N ASN A 57 -0.05 34.07 -5.47
CA ASN A 57 0.92 34.89 -4.74
C ASN A 57 2.35 34.29 -4.69
N LYS A 58 2.82 33.70 -5.79
CA LYS A 58 4.12 33.02 -5.93
C LYS A 58 4.27 31.69 -5.16
N SER A 59 3.23 31.25 -4.47
CA SER A 59 3.18 29.93 -3.86
C SER A 59 2.38 28.95 -4.72
N ILE A 60 2.72 27.69 -4.65
CA ILE A 60 1.96 26.60 -5.28
C ILE A 60 1.15 25.91 -4.20
N TYR A 61 -0.10 25.74 -4.49
CA TYR A 61 -1.05 25.03 -3.63
C TYR A 61 -1.55 23.80 -4.35
N ALA A 62 -1.80 22.74 -3.60
CA ALA A 62 -2.37 21.52 -4.13
C ALA A 62 -3.42 20.95 -3.17
N LEU A 63 -4.41 20.27 -3.73
CA LEU A 63 -5.32 19.47 -2.92
C LEU A 63 -4.62 18.18 -2.47
N ARG A 64 -4.89 17.76 -1.24
CA ARG A 64 -4.39 16.50 -0.70
C ARG A 64 -4.90 15.33 -1.54
N ASN A 65 -4.01 14.57 -2.13
CA ASN A 65 -4.30 13.35 -2.88
C ASN A 65 -4.05 12.07 -2.08
N ASP A 66 -3.27 12.18 -0.99
CA ASP A 66 -2.95 11.08 -0.09
C ASP A 66 -2.47 11.60 1.27
N PHE A 67 -2.96 11.01 2.37
CA PHE A 67 -2.53 11.39 3.71
C PHE A 67 -1.10 10.97 4.01
N THR A 68 -0.70 9.78 3.60
CA THR A 68 0.66 9.27 3.84
C THR A 68 1.71 10.17 3.21
N ASP A 69 1.48 10.60 1.96
CA ASP A 69 2.36 11.54 1.27
C ASP A 69 2.43 12.90 1.96
N GLN A 70 1.29 13.41 2.42
CA GLN A 70 1.23 14.68 3.17
C GLN A 70 1.97 14.58 4.51
N LEU A 71 1.75 13.49 5.25
CA LEU A 71 2.43 13.20 6.51
C LEU A 71 3.94 13.08 6.31
N PHE A 72 4.37 12.35 5.27
CA PHE A 72 5.77 12.18 4.94
C PHE A 72 6.45 13.53 4.67
N ARG A 73 5.85 14.39 3.83
CA ARG A 73 6.37 15.73 3.56
C ARG A 73 6.40 16.59 4.82
N TYR A 74 5.35 16.55 5.62
CA TYR A 74 5.26 17.34 6.84
C TYR A 74 6.33 16.94 7.85
N TYR A 75 6.45 15.66 8.18
CA TYR A 75 7.40 15.19 9.18
C TYR A 75 8.85 15.16 8.69
N SER A 76 9.11 15.14 7.40
CA SER A 76 10.44 15.39 6.85
C SER A 76 10.93 16.81 7.13
N ASN A 77 10.03 17.77 7.27
CA ASN A 77 10.35 19.17 7.54
C ASN A 77 10.21 19.54 9.02
N TYR A 78 9.31 18.88 9.72
CA TYR A 78 8.96 19.15 11.12
C TYR A 78 9.04 17.85 11.92
N PRO A 79 10.22 17.52 12.50
CA PRO A 79 10.38 16.30 13.28
C PRO A 79 9.31 16.18 14.37
N THR A 80 8.68 15.05 14.45
CA THR A 80 7.65 14.75 15.44
C THR A 80 8.16 13.73 16.45
N HIS A 81 7.61 13.80 17.66
CA HIS A 81 7.79 12.75 18.67
C HIS A 81 6.72 11.67 18.60
N PHE A 82 5.74 11.81 17.72
CA PHE A 82 4.69 10.83 17.56
C PHE A 82 5.22 9.60 16.84
N LYS A 83 5.13 8.46 17.51
CA LYS A 83 5.52 7.15 16.95
C LYS A 83 4.40 6.54 16.13
N LYS A 84 3.14 6.80 16.54
CA LYS A 84 1.93 6.28 15.93
C LYS A 84 0.93 7.40 15.74
N VAL A 85 0.40 7.53 14.54
CA VAL A 85 -0.65 8.51 14.22
C VAL A 85 -1.82 7.84 13.53
N ALA A 86 -3.03 8.39 13.75
CA ALA A 86 -4.25 8.00 13.06
C ALA A 86 -4.90 9.23 12.43
N TYR A 87 -5.48 9.06 11.26
CA TYR A 87 -6.10 10.14 10.50
C TYR A 87 -7.38 9.68 9.80
N ALA A 88 -8.26 10.62 9.53
CA ALA A 88 -9.45 10.43 8.70
C ALA A 88 -9.82 11.73 8.00
N GLY A 89 -10.20 11.66 6.74
CA GLY A 89 -10.64 12.84 6.01
C GLY A 89 -10.75 12.62 4.50
N ASP A 90 -10.91 13.71 3.79
CA ASP A 90 -11.06 13.71 2.34
C ASP A 90 -9.71 13.78 1.64
N ILE A 91 -9.58 13.02 0.56
CA ILE A 91 -8.53 13.14 -0.44
C ILE A 91 -9.16 13.39 -1.81
N ILE A 92 -8.41 14.00 -2.71
CA ILE A 92 -8.86 14.29 -4.07
C ILE A 92 -7.99 13.52 -5.04
N ARG A 93 -8.60 12.57 -5.76
CA ARG A 93 -7.95 11.81 -6.85
C ARG A 93 -8.86 11.82 -8.07
N ASP A 94 -8.31 12.03 -9.23
CA ASP A 94 -9.05 12.05 -10.50
C ASP A 94 -10.29 12.95 -10.44
N ASN A 95 -10.16 14.13 -9.84
CA ASN A 95 -11.26 15.08 -9.60
C ASN A 95 -12.43 14.50 -8.78
N ARG A 96 -12.19 13.46 -7.98
CA ARG A 96 -13.18 12.85 -7.10
C ARG A 96 -12.77 13.01 -5.65
N VAL A 97 -13.74 13.25 -4.80
CA VAL A 97 -13.57 13.24 -3.35
C VAL A 97 -13.67 11.80 -2.86
N ILE A 98 -12.63 11.30 -2.22
CA ILE A 98 -12.57 9.96 -1.64
C ILE A 98 -12.32 10.11 -0.15
N LYS A 99 -12.99 9.29 0.66
CA LYS A 99 -12.73 9.20 2.09
C LYS A 99 -11.55 8.27 2.35
N GLN A 100 -10.54 8.77 3.01
CA GLN A 100 -9.40 7.99 3.45
C GLN A 100 -9.32 8.02 4.97
N VAL A 101 -9.16 6.86 5.57
CA VAL A 101 -8.79 6.69 6.98
C VAL A 101 -7.53 5.84 7.02
N GLY A 102 -6.68 6.07 7.99
CA GLY A 102 -5.45 5.29 8.08
C GLY A 102 -4.67 5.54 9.35
N ILE A 103 -3.63 4.75 9.50
CA ILE A 103 -2.65 4.89 10.55
C ILE A 103 -1.24 4.86 9.94
N GLU A 104 -0.33 5.56 10.59
CA GLU A 104 1.11 5.43 10.33
C GLU A 104 1.81 5.00 11.61
N ASN A 105 2.72 4.06 11.47
CA ASN A 105 3.58 3.61 12.56
C ASN A 105 5.04 3.78 12.13
N TYR A 106 5.75 4.65 12.84
CA TYR A 106 7.14 4.98 12.57
C TYR A 106 8.13 4.08 13.34
N GLU A 107 7.62 3.05 14.02
CA GLU A 107 8.43 2.04 14.71
C GLU A 107 8.53 0.78 13.85
N PRO A 108 9.64 0.54 13.14
CA PRO A 108 9.75 -0.49 12.11
C PRO A 108 10.04 -1.91 12.66
N GLN A 109 9.47 -2.28 13.79
CA GLN A 109 9.61 -3.63 14.33
C GLN A 109 8.43 -4.50 13.88
N PHE A 110 8.71 -5.77 13.54
CA PHE A 110 7.69 -6.70 13.03
C PHE A 110 6.51 -6.85 13.99
N ASP A 111 6.77 -7.02 15.28
CA ASP A 111 5.72 -7.16 16.29
C ASP A 111 4.79 -5.94 16.36
N ASN A 112 5.32 -4.74 16.12
CA ASN A 112 4.51 -3.53 16.09
C ASN A 112 3.62 -3.46 14.83
N ILE A 113 4.10 -3.98 13.71
CA ILE A 113 3.36 -3.99 12.45
C ILE A 113 2.26 -5.04 12.50
N THR A 114 2.55 -6.23 13.01
CA THR A 114 1.56 -7.30 13.20
C THR A 114 0.48 -6.88 14.19
N GLN A 115 0.84 -6.16 15.27
CA GLN A 115 -0.13 -5.59 16.18
C GLN A 115 -1.07 -4.59 15.49
N ASN A 116 -0.56 -3.76 14.57
CA ASN A 116 -1.40 -2.87 13.78
C ASN A 116 -2.45 -3.65 12.96
N PHE A 117 -2.08 -4.82 12.42
CA PHE A 117 -3.02 -5.69 11.71
C PHE A 117 -4.08 -6.27 12.63
N LEU A 118 -3.71 -6.70 13.84
CA LEU A 118 -4.68 -7.16 14.84
C LEU A 118 -5.64 -6.04 15.24
N ASP A 119 -5.15 -4.83 15.41
CA ASP A 119 -5.98 -3.66 15.69
C ASP A 119 -6.97 -3.38 14.54
N PHE A 120 -6.52 -3.48 13.28
CA PHE A 120 -7.40 -3.36 12.12
C PHE A 120 -8.40 -4.50 12.01
N GLN A 121 -7.97 -5.74 12.20
CA GLN A 121 -8.87 -6.89 12.17
C GLN A 121 -9.95 -6.76 13.24
N TYR A 122 -9.57 -6.37 14.44
CA TYR A 122 -10.52 -6.10 15.52
C TYR A 122 -11.50 -4.98 15.14
N PHE A 123 -11.01 -3.88 14.56
CA PHE A 123 -11.84 -2.78 14.08
C PHE A 123 -12.83 -3.25 13.01
N ILE A 124 -12.37 -4.02 12.01
CA ILE A 124 -13.21 -4.56 10.96
C ILE A 124 -14.33 -5.43 11.56
N GLN A 125 -14.00 -6.36 12.44
CA GLN A 125 -14.95 -7.30 13.01
C GLN A 125 -15.92 -6.64 13.99
N ASN A 126 -15.44 -5.80 14.89
CA ASN A 126 -16.24 -5.31 16.01
C ASN A 126 -16.85 -3.92 15.77
N VAL A 127 -16.34 -3.15 14.83
CA VAL A 127 -16.84 -1.80 14.54
C VAL A 127 -17.52 -1.73 13.17
N LEU A 128 -16.95 -2.36 12.15
CA LEU A 128 -17.54 -2.41 10.82
C LEU A 128 -18.52 -3.59 10.66
N HIS A 129 -18.45 -4.60 11.54
CA HIS A 129 -19.22 -5.85 11.46
C HIS A 129 -19.00 -6.57 10.13
N ASP A 130 -17.75 -6.67 9.71
CA ASP A 130 -17.30 -7.33 8.50
C ASP A 130 -16.12 -8.25 8.82
N ASP A 131 -15.67 -9.05 7.85
CA ASP A 131 -14.52 -9.94 7.99
C ASP A 131 -13.56 -9.76 6.80
N ILE A 132 -12.30 -10.10 6.99
CA ILE A 132 -11.35 -10.22 5.89
C ILE A 132 -11.68 -11.51 5.13
N GLN A 133 -11.92 -11.39 3.83
CA GLN A 133 -12.22 -12.51 2.95
C GLN A 133 -10.92 -13.16 2.47
N PHE A 134 -10.02 -12.36 1.88
CA PHE A 134 -8.72 -12.82 1.40
C PHE A 134 -7.68 -11.71 1.46
N ILE A 135 -6.43 -12.13 1.37
CA ILE A 135 -5.25 -11.25 1.36
C ILE A 135 -4.56 -11.35 0.00
N ILE A 136 -4.09 -10.20 -0.49
CA ILE A 136 -3.10 -10.14 -1.58
C ILE A 136 -1.78 -9.68 -0.98
N LEU A 137 -0.75 -10.51 -1.10
CA LEU A 137 0.62 -10.21 -0.70
C LEU A 137 1.48 -9.96 -1.94
N GLY A 138 2.44 -9.07 -1.81
CA GLY A 138 3.50 -8.91 -2.78
C GLY A 138 4.70 -8.18 -2.18
N HIS A 139 5.77 -8.08 -2.95
CA HIS A 139 6.98 -7.40 -2.50
C HIS A 139 7.57 -6.61 -3.67
N TYR A 140 7.85 -5.34 -3.46
CA TYR A 140 8.28 -4.42 -4.52
C TYR A 140 9.63 -4.77 -5.16
N GLN A 141 10.43 -5.62 -4.52
CA GLN A 141 11.69 -6.11 -5.09
C GLN A 141 11.53 -7.39 -5.94
N LEU A 142 10.34 -7.96 -6.09
CA LEU A 142 10.16 -9.18 -6.88
C LEU A 142 10.50 -8.98 -8.36
N ILE A 143 10.07 -7.88 -8.93
CA ILE A 143 10.38 -7.54 -10.32
C ILE A 143 11.90 -7.44 -10.53
N ASP A 144 12.59 -6.71 -9.63
CA ASP A 144 14.05 -6.55 -9.69
C ASP A 144 14.79 -7.88 -9.56
N ALA A 145 14.22 -8.81 -8.80
CA ALA A 145 14.81 -10.13 -8.59
C ALA A 145 14.55 -11.11 -9.75
N LEU A 146 13.44 -10.94 -10.47
CA LEU A 146 12.99 -11.85 -11.52
C LEU A 146 13.29 -11.35 -12.93
N LEU A 147 13.47 -10.05 -13.13
CA LEU A 147 13.62 -9.41 -14.43
C LEU A 147 14.94 -8.65 -14.50
N GLU A 148 15.78 -8.97 -15.46
CA GLU A 148 17.03 -8.28 -15.67
C GLU A 148 16.80 -6.80 -16.00
N LYS A 149 17.68 -5.90 -15.54
CA LYS A 149 17.53 -4.44 -15.69
C LYS A 149 17.37 -3.97 -17.14
N ASN A 150 18.01 -4.63 -18.09
CA ASN A 150 17.87 -4.33 -19.52
C ASN A 150 16.46 -4.63 -20.06
N HIS A 151 15.70 -5.50 -19.41
CA HIS A 151 14.31 -5.81 -19.75
C HIS A 151 13.29 -4.98 -18.95
N GLN A 152 13.71 -4.20 -17.96
CA GLN A 152 12.82 -3.33 -17.16
C GLN A 152 12.48 -2.04 -17.93
N THR A 153 11.99 -2.19 -19.15
CA THR A 153 11.50 -1.07 -19.96
C THR A 153 10.04 -0.77 -19.59
N ARG A 154 9.60 0.45 -19.84
CA ARG A 154 8.21 0.86 -19.59
C ARG A 154 7.22 -0.09 -20.28
N GLU A 155 7.49 -0.44 -21.52
CA GLU A 155 6.65 -1.36 -22.32
C GLU A 155 6.52 -2.75 -21.66
N VAL A 156 7.63 -3.32 -21.18
CA VAL A 156 7.63 -4.63 -20.51
C VAL A 156 6.92 -4.55 -19.16
N MET A 157 7.12 -3.46 -18.41
CA MET A 157 6.47 -3.25 -17.13
C MET A 157 4.94 -3.12 -17.28
N GLU A 158 4.47 -2.37 -18.28
CA GLU A 158 3.04 -2.28 -18.63
C GLU A 158 2.47 -3.67 -19.01
N MET A 159 3.20 -4.47 -19.82
CA MET A 159 2.80 -5.84 -20.16
C MET A 159 2.71 -6.77 -18.93
N ILE A 160 3.60 -6.61 -17.95
CA ILE A 160 3.58 -7.38 -16.70
C ILE A 160 2.33 -7.00 -15.88
N GLU A 161 2.07 -5.72 -15.74
CA GLU A 161 0.92 -5.19 -15.00
C GLU A 161 -0.41 -5.65 -15.61
N GLU A 162 -0.51 -5.57 -16.94
CA GLU A 162 -1.67 -6.04 -17.71
C GLU A 162 -1.76 -7.56 -17.82
N ARG A 163 -0.74 -8.32 -17.38
CA ARG A 163 -0.60 -9.77 -17.56
C ARG A 163 -0.67 -10.18 -19.04
N ASN A 164 -0.11 -9.37 -19.92
CA ASN A 164 -0.06 -9.63 -21.36
C ASN A 164 1.01 -10.68 -21.69
N LEU A 165 0.67 -11.95 -21.45
CA LEU A 165 1.59 -13.08 -21.66
C LEU A 165 2.10 -13.16 -23.10
N SER A 166 1.26 -12.89 -24.12
CA SER A 166 1.66 -12.95 -25.51
C SER A 166 2.72 -11.91 -25.86
N GLY A 167 2.56 -10.68 -25.39
CA GLY A 167 3.56 -9.62 -25.55
C GLY A 167 4.86 -9.95 -24.81
N LEU A 168 4.76 -10.43 -23.57
CA LEU A 168 5.92 -10.82 -22.77
C LEU A 168 6.74 -11.95 -23.40
N ILE A 169 6.09 -12.96 -24.01
CA ILE A 169 6.78 -14.05 -24.70
C ILE A 169 7.61 -13.54 -25.89
N GLN A 170 7.14 -12.51 -26.58
CA GLN A 170 7.87 -11.89 -27.68
C GLN A 170 9.10 -11.10 -27.25
N LYS A 171 9.02 -10.45 -26.08
CA LYS A 171 10.08 -9.58 -25.53
C LYS A 171 11.10 -10.34 -24.70
N LEU A 172 10.64 -11.32 -23.97
CA LEU A 172 11.48 -12.13 -23.07
C LEU A 172 11.71 -13.52 -23.66
N THR A 173 11.35 -14.55 -23.21
CA THR A 173 11.33 -15.90 -23.79
C THR A 173 10.20 -16.68 -23.15
N PHE A 174 9.69 -17.69 -23.81
CA PHE A 174 8.62 -18.52 -23.28
C PHE A 174 8.93 -19.08 -21.86
N ASN A 175 10.19 -19.45 -21.61
CA ASN A 175 10.61 -20.03 -20.33
C ASN A 175 11.08 -19.00 -19.29
N HIS A 176 10.89 -17.70 -19.54
CA HIS A 176 11.30 -16.67 -18.60
C HIS A 176 10.53 -16.81 -17.27
N PRO A 177 11.21 -16.70 -16.10
CA PRO A 177 10.60 -16.91 -14.79
C PRO A 177 9.29 -16.14 -14.57
N ILE A 178 9.26 -14.86 -14.93
CA ILE A 178 8.08 -14.01 -14.77
C ILE A 178 6.86 -14.56 -15.54
N ILE A 179 7.08 -15.07 -16.76
CA ILE A 179 6.02 -15.66 -17.58
C ILE A 179 5.49 -16.94 -16.95
N GLN A 180 6.37 -17.78 -16.42
CA GLN A 180 5.95 -19.02 -15.76
C GLN A 180 5.15 -18.73 -14.50
N ILE A 181 5.55 -17.73 -13.70
CA ILE A 181 4.81 -17.30 -12.53
C ILE A 181 3.45 -16.72 -12.92
N LEU A 182 3.39 -15.82 -13.91
CA LEU A 182 2.15 -15.17 -14.33
C LEU A 182 1.11 -16.12 -14.97
N LYS A 183 1.55 -17.27 -15.49
CA LYS A 183 0.65 -18.32 -16.00
C LYS A 183 -0.10 -19.03 -14.89
N GLU A 184 0.47 -19.09 -13.72
CA GLU A 184 -0.12 -19.80 -12.59
C GLU A 184 -1.24 -19.00 -11.91
N ASN A 185 -2.14 -19.75 -11.28
CA ASN A 185 -3.12 -19.13 -10.38
C ASN A 185 -2.40 -18.43 -9.23
N THR A 186 -2.87 -17.25 -8.85
CA THR A 186 -2.27 -16.42 -7.79
C THR A 186 -2.12 -17.13 -6.45
N LEU A 187 -2.96 -18.13 -6.15
CA LEU A 187 -2.83 -19.00 -4.97
C LEU A 187 -1.61 -19.95 -5.05
N ASN A 188 -1.15 -20.28 -6.26
CA ASN A 188 -0.02 -21.19 -6.48
C ASN A 188 1.30 -20.45 -6.77
N GLN A 189 1.23 -19.15 -7.08
CA GLN A 189 2.40 -18.37 -7.51
C GLN A 189 3.52 -18.37 -6.46
N LEU A 190 3.19 -18.40 -5.16
CA LEU A 190 4.21 -18.45 -4.12
C LEU A 190 5.06 -19.73 -4.19
N LYS A 191 4.46 -20.88 -4.51
CA LYS A 191 5.18 -22.15 -4.69
C LYS A 191 6.09 -22.10 -5.91
N ILE A 192 5.60 -21.53 -7.01
CA ILE A 192 6.38 -21.40 -8.24
C ILE A 192 7.52 -20.38 -8.06
N LEU A 193 7.28 -19.29 -7.35
CA LEU A 193 8.28 -18.27 -7.06
C LEU A 193 9.53 -18.86 -6.38
N SER A 194 9.36 -19.80 -5.46
CA SER A 194 10.45 -20.47 -4.75
C SER A 194 11.36 -21.35 -5.66
N HIS A 195 10.92 -21.69 -6.88
CA HIS A 195 11.75 -22.37 -7.88
C HIS A 195 12.73 -21.44 -8.60
N TYR A 196 12.44 -20.13 -8.63
CA TYR A 196 13.23 -19.14 -9.36
C TYR A 196 14.07 -18.24 -8.47
N LEU A 197 13.69 -18.10 -7.20
CA LEU A 197 14.43 -17.31 -6.23
C LEU A 197 14.92 -18.19 -5.09
N PRO A 198 16.12 -17.93 -4.55
CA PRO A 198 16.62 -18.64 -3.38
C PRO A 198 15.64 -18.51 -2.20
N GLU A 199 15.47 -19.58 -1.43
CA GLU A 199 14.60 -19.57 -0.23
C GLU A 199 14.98 -18.46 0.78
N ARG A 200 16.27 -18.09 0.82
CA ARG A 200 16.78 -17.02 1.69
C ARG A 200 16.68 -15.63 1.06
N HIS A 201 16.05 -15.51 -0.12
CA HIS A 201 15.85 -14.18 -0.72
C HIS A 201 14.95 -13.35 0.19
N PRO A 202 15.30 -12.07 0.53
CA PRO A 202 14.55 -11.27 1.51
C PRO A 202 13.05 -11.14 1.19
N ALA A 203 12.71 -11.01 -0.09
CA ALA A 203 11.32 -10.93 -0.52
C ALA A 203 10.56 -12.25 -0.28
N ILE A 204 11.21 -13.41 -0.50
CA ILE A 204 10.60 -14.73 -0.23
C ILE A 204 10.35 -14.88 1.26
N VAL A 205 11.37 -14.61 2.06
CA VAL A 205 11.28 -14.72 3.53
C VAL A 205 10.16 -13.84 4.07
N ALA A 206 10.11 -12.58 3.63
CA ALA A 206 9.06 -11.65 4.07
C ALA A 206 7.66 -12.13 3.67
N ILE A 207 7.45 -12.55 2.42
CA ILE A 207 6.16 -13.04 1.94
C ILE A 207 5.74 -14.31 2.69
N GLN A 208 6.65 -15.26 2.89
CA GLN A 208 6.36 -16.50 3.62
C GLN A 208 6.02 -16.23 5.09
N SER A 209 6.78 -15.34 5.76
CA SER A 209 6.51 -14.97 7.15
C SER A 209 5.13 -14.34 7.32
N TRP A 210 4.75 -13.43 6.43
CA TRP A 210 3.42 -12.82 6.45
C TRP A 210 2.32 -13.81 6.07
N ALA A 211 2.52 -14.66 5.08
CA ALA A 211 1.55 -15.69 4.72
C ALA A 211 1.29 -16.65 5.87
N GLN A 212 2.36 -17.08 6.56
CA GLN A 212 2.24 -17.93 7.75
C GLN A 212 1.49 -17.21 8.88
N TRP A 213 1.88 -15.94 9.14
CA TRP A 213 1.22 -15.14 10.17
C TRP A 213 -0.28 -14.99 9.92
N PHE A 214 -0.71 -14.70 8.68
CA PHE A 214 -2.13 -14.62 8.32
C PHE A 214 -2.84 -15.96 8.50
N THR A 215 -2.21 -17.07 8.11
CA THR A 215 -2.75 -18.41 8.28
C THR A 215 -2.97 -18.74 9.76
N ASP A 216 -2.01 -18.39 10.62
CA ASP A 216 -2.09 -18.59 12.07
C ASP A 216 -3.20 -17.76 12.72
N HIS A 217 -3.62 -16.66 12.06
CA HIS A 217 -4.73 -15.80 12.50
C HIS A 217 -6.06 -16.08 11.74
N GLY A 218 -6.16 -17.24 11.09
CA GLY A 218 -7.40 -17.74 10.50
C GLY A 218 -7.71 -17.20 9.09
N ILE A 219 -6.76 -16.50 8.45
CA ILE A 219 -6.91 -16.02 7.07
C ILE A 219 -6.07 -16.93 6.15
N THR A 220 -6.75 -17.88 5.48
CA THR A 220 -6.07 -18.92 4.69
C THR A 220 -6.08 -18.67 3.19
N GLU A 221 -6.95 -17.79 2.69
CA GLU A 221 -6.98 -17.43 1.27
C GLU A 221 -6.01 -16.26 1.02
N ILE A 222 -4.82 -16.61 0.51
CA ILE A 222 -3.70 -15.68 0.31
C ILE A 222 -3.25 -15.78 -1.14
N HIS A 223 -3.40 -14.68 -1.86
CA HIS A 223 -2.95 -14.53 -3.24
C HIS A 223 -1.61 -13.83 -3.30
N LEU A 224 -0.75 -14.21 -4.23
CA LEU A 224 0.49 -13.48 -4.53
C LEU A 224 0.25 -12.50 -5.69
N ASP A 225 0.73 -11.27 -5.54
CA ASP A 225 0.85 -10.32 -6.63
C ASP A 225 2.33 -10.02 -6.90
N VAL A 226 2.83 -10.53 -8.02
CA VAL A 226 4.22 -10.32 -8.47
C VAL A 226 4.34 -9.08 -9.38
N THR A 227 3.22 -8.46 -9.74
CA THR A 227 3.18 -7.36 -10.71
C THR A 227 3.22 -5.98 -10.05
N ALA A 228 3.08 -5.91 -8.72
CA ALA A 228 2.99 -4.65 -8.03
C ALA A 228 4.25 -3.80 -8.15
N GLN A 229 4.04 -2.55 -8.53
CA GLN A 229 5.05 -1.52 -8.55
C GLN A 229 4.88 -0.59 -7.34
N ALA A 230 6.02 -0.16 -6.76
CA ALA A 230 5.99 0.77 -5.65
C ALA A 230 5.43 2.13 -6.10
N PRO A 231 4.41 2.68 -5.43
CA PRO A 231 3.88 4.00 -5.77
C PRO A 231 4.89 5.13 -5.48
N ARG A 232 5.89 4.85 -4.66
CA ARG A 232 7.00 5.75 -4.32
C ARG A 232 8.27 4.96 -4.11
N SER A 233 9.43 5.55 -4.39
CA SER A 233 10.74 4.90 -4.28
C SER A 233 11.14 4.52 -2.85
N TYR A 234 10.50 5.11 -1.85
CA TYR A 234 10.74 4.73 -0.47
C TYR A 234 10.02 3.44 -0.04
N TYR A 235 9.04 2.95 -0.81
CA TYR A 235 8.43 1.65 -0.58
C TYR A 235 9.27 0.55 -1.23
N LYS A 236 9.99 -0.23 -0.43
CA LYS A 236 10.88 -1.30 -0.91
C LYS A 236 10.55 -2.67 -0.36
N GLY A 237 9.61 -2.72 0.56
CA GLY A 237 9.25 -3.93 1.28
C GLY A 237 8.03 -4.63 0.73
N ILE A 238 7.37 -5.32 1.64
CA ILE A 238 6.11 -6.02 1.38
C ILE A 238 4.97 -5.02 1.24
N PHE A 239 4.00 -5.37 0.41
CA PHE A 239 2.69 -4.74 0.45
C PHE A 239 1.61 -5.78 0.71
N ILE A 240 0.53 -5.36 1.36
CA ILE A 240 -0.57 -6.20 1.76
C ILE A 240 -1.86 -5.48 1.41
N LYS A 241 -2.77 -6.16 0.70
CA LYS A 241 -4.12 -5.68 0.45
C LYS A 241 -5.11 -6.66 1.05
N CYS A 242 -6.02 -6.16 1.89
CA CYS A 242 -7.08 -6.96 2.49
C CYS A 242 -8.40 -6.67 1.78
N HIS A 243 -9.08 -7.72 1.38
CA HIS A 243 -10.43 -7.65 0.83
C HIS A 243 -11.44 -8.11 1.87
N LEU A 244 -12.52 -7.34 2.05
CA LEU A 244 -13.57 -7.64 3.00
C LEU A 244 -14.71 -8.40 2.33
N LYS A 245 -15.45 -9.19 3.12
CA LYS A 245 -16.54 -10.04 2.61
C LYS A 245 -17.72 -9.25 2.06
N ASN A 246 -18.10 -8.16 2.73
CA ASN A 246 -19.32 -7.42 2.43
C ASN A 246 -19.07 -6.15 1.60
N THR A 247 -17.84 -5.92 1.15
CA THR A 247 -17.50 -4.81 0.27
C THR A 247 -16.86 -5.29 -1.02
N THR A 248 -17.23 -4.66 -2.13
CA THR A 248 -16.67 -4.96 -3.47
C THR A 248 -15.35 -4.24 -3.74
N HIS A 249 -14.91 -3.37 -2.83
CA HIS A 249 -13.68 -2.59 -2.97
C HIS A 249 -12.65 -3.03 -1.94
N SER A 250 -11.39 -3.06 -2.33
CA SER A 250 -10.28 -3.26 -1.40
C SER A 250 -10.29 -2.13 -0.38
N VAL A 251 -10.21 -2.47 0.88
CA VAL A 251 -10.49 -1.53 1.95
C VAL A 251 -9.23 -1.18 2.73
N LEU A 252 -8.33 -2.14 2.89
CA LEU A 252 -7.11 -1.93 3.65
C LEU A 252 -5.89 -2.23 2.80
N THR A 253 -5.02 -1.23 2.65
CA THR A 253 -3.71 -1.40 2.03
C THR A 253 -2.64 -1.03 3.06
N CYS A 254 -1.69 -1.93 3.28
CA CYS A 254 -0.51 -1.67 4.09
C CYS A 254 0.73 -1.70 3.21
N LEU A 255 1.56 -0.67 3.33
CA LEU A 255 2.81 -0.51 2.61
C LEU A 255 3.92 -0.30 3.64
N LEU A 256 5.04 -1.01 3.48
CA LEU A 256 6.19 -0.83 4.35
C LEU A 256 7.24 0.05 3.68
N TYR A 257 7.68 1.09 4.40
CA TYR A 257 8.68 2.06 3.93
C TYR A 257 10.07 1.44 3.71
N THR A 258 10.41 0.40 4.45
CA THR A 258 11.71 -0.26 4.34
C THR A 258 11.54 -1.74 4.02
N SER A 259 12.51 -2.30 3.30
CA SER A 259 12.66 -3.75 3.33
C SER A 259 13.04 -4.10 4.77
N LEU A 260 12.17 -4.79 5.48
CA LEU A 260 12.54 -5.47 6.71
C LEU A 260 13.48 -6.63 6.33
N SER A 261 14.68 -6.29 5.85
CA SER A 261 15.77 -7.21 5.59
C SER A 261 16.46 -7.58 6.90
N GLY A 262 15.70 -7.91 7.89
CA GLY A 262 16.21 -8.17 9.24
C GLY A 262 15.28 -9.06 10.05
N LEU A 263 14.42 -9.79 9.38
CA LEU A 263 13.73 -10.93 9.97
C LEU A 263 14.29 -12.20 9.40
#